data_823ed3f638bbd30c39c0bc710c8fd4f2
#
_entry.id   823ed3f638bbd30c39c0bc710c8fd4f2
#
_cell.length_a   1.000
_cell.length_b   1.000
_cell.length_c   1.000
_cell.angle_alpha   90.00
_cell.angle_beta   90.00
_cell.angle_gamma   90.00
#
_symmetry.space_group_name_H-M   'P 1'
#
loop_
_entity.id
_entity.type
_entity.pdbx_description
1 polymer ?
#
loop_
_entity_poly.entity_id
_entity_poly.type
_entity_poly.pdbx_seq_one_letter_code
_entity_poly.pdbx_strand_id
1 'polypeptide(L)'
;IALFYFSGHGYIDSTGGFLCPSDCADGHDGLALSDVMTLASQSPAENKVIILDCCHSGGAGNNPISPAFAEIKDGVTILTASTAKQYSLESNGSGVFTNLLVDALSGAAANLVGEVTPGSVYAHVDQSLGPWAQRPVFKTNVERFVSLRKAEAPIALTALQRLTELFQDPALELPLDPSYEPERNGSEPPGTPLPDPLKNADFAILQELAKVNLVRPVGEKHMWHAA
;
A
#
# COMPACT_ATOMS: atom_id res chain seq x y z
N ILE A 1 -3.62 -8.23 16.13
CA ILE A 1 -2.37 -8.15 15.34
C ILE A 1 -1.20 -8.02 16.32
N ALA A 2 -0.13 -8.78 16.11
CA ALA A 2 1.18 -8.57 16.70
C ALA A 2 2.10 -7.96 15.62
N LEU A 3 2.83 -6.88 15.96
CA LEU A 3 3.77 -6.22 15.07
C LEU A 3 5.17 -6.27 15.67
N PHE A 4 6.13 -6.76 14.91
CA PHE A 4 7.55 -6.65 15.22
C PHE A 4 8.21 -5.76 14.14
N TYR A 5 8.84 -4.69 14.56
CA TYR A 5 9.61 -3.80 13.70
C TYR A 5 11.04 -3.68 14.20
N PHE A 6 12.00 -3.80 13.28
CA PHE A 6 13.41 -3.56 13.54
C PHE A 6 14.02 -2.72 12.41
N SER A 7 14.78 -1.70 12.79
CA SER A 7 15.63 -0.93 11.87
C SER A 7 17.03 -0.84 12.47
N GLY A 8 18.04 -1.25 11.72
CA GLY A 8 19.42 -1.29 12.22
C GLY A 8 20.33 -2.18 11.39
N HIS A 9 21.41 -2.63 11.99
CA HIS A 9 22.34 -3.53 11.33
C HIS A 9 21.89 -4.99 11.44
N GLY A 10 22.20 -5.75 10.40
CA GLY A 10 22.03 -7.20 10.38
C GLY A 10 23.25 -7.85 9.73
N TYR A 11 23.53 -9.09 10.11
CA TYR A 11 24.58 -9.88 9.49
C TYR A 11 24.10 -11.31 9.21
N ILE A 12 24.85 -12.02 8.39
CA ILE A 12 24.65 -13.45 8.12
C ILE A 12 25.96 -14.17 8.42
N ASP A 13 25.84 -15.31 9.11
CA ASP A 13 26.93 -16.29 9.28
C ASP A 13 26.48 -17.68 8.83
N SER A 14 27.29 -18.71 9.16
CA SER A 14 27.01 -20.11 8.83
C SER A 14 25.77 -20.68 9.54
N THR A 15 25.29 -20.03 10.60
CA THR A 15 24.13 -20.48 11.40
C THR A 15 22.86 -19.76 11.02
N GLY A 16 22.94 -18.61 10.32
CA GLY A 16 21.77 -17.87 9.84
C GLY A 16 21.95 -16.36 9.81
N GLY A 17 20.82 -15.64 9.80
CA GLY A 17 20.77 -14.19 9.86
C GLY A 17 20.49 -13.70 11.28
N PHE A 18 21.05 -12.56 11.62
CA PHE A 18 20.96 -11.95 12.94
C PHE A 18 20.66 -10.45 12.85
N LEU A 19 19.90 -9.95 13.80
CA LEU A 19 19.65 -8.53 14.02
C LEU A 19 20.62 -8.05 15.10
N CYS A 20 21.33 -6.94 14.86
CA CYS A 20 22.28 -6.36 15.80
C CYS A 20 21.61 -5.23 16.60
N PRO A 21 21.20 -5.43 17.84
CA PRO A 21 20.72 -4.36 18.71
C PRO A 21 21.90 -3.45 19.14
N SER A 22 21.57 -2.32 19.77
CA SER A 22 22.56 -1.28 20.14
C SER A 22 23.59 -1.71 21.19
N ASP A 23 23.34 -2.80 21.92
CA ASP A 23 24.21 -3.41 22.92
C ASP A 23 25.05 -4.58 22.37
N CYS A 24 24.96 -4.86 21.08
CA CYS A 24 25.75 -5.87 20.39
C CYS A 24 27.24 -5.43 20.35
N ALA A 25 28.10 -6.12 21.08
CA ALA A 25 29.49 -5.70 21.24
C ALA A 25 30.45 -6.34 20.22
N ASP A 26 30.30 -7.64 19.90
CA ASP A 26 31.27 -8.42 19.14
C ASP A 26 30.70 -9.12 17.89
N GLY A 27 29.53 -8.72 17.40
CA GLY A 27 28.92 -9.31 16.20
C GLY A 27 28.37 -10.75 16.38
N HIS A 28 28.47 -11.32 17.55
CA HIS A 28 27.94 -12.64 17.88
C HIS A 28 26.72 -12.60 18.81
N ASP A 29 26.36 -11.42 19.29
CA ASP A 29 25.31 -11.22 20.31
C ASP A 29 23.98 -10.77 19.70
N GLY A 30 23.79 -10.99 18.41
CA GLY A 30 22.57 -10.57 17.70
C GLY A 30 21.37 -11.46 17.98
N LEU A 31 20.16 -10.92 17.82
CA LEU A 31 18.92 -11.70 17.83
C LEU A 31 18.78 -12.49 16.53
N ALA A 32 18.75 -13.82 16.62
CA ALA A 32 18.61 -14.65 15.44
C ALA A 32 17.25 -14.44 14.76
N LEU A 33 17.23 -14.36 13.44
CA LEU A 33 15.98 -14.29 12.66
C LEU A 33 15.09 -15.53 12.90
N SER A 34 15.69 -16.70 13.13
CA SER A 34 14.98 -17.93 13.52
C SER A 34 14.21 -17.78 14.84
N ASP A 35 14.76 -17.03 15.80
CA ASP A 35 14.09 -16.80 17.08
C ASP A 35 12.92 -15.82 16.91
N VAL A 36 13.09 -14.77 16.11
CA VAL A 36 11.98 -13.87 15.74
C VAL A 36 10.85 -14.66 15.09
N MET A 37 11.16 -15.57 14.14
CA MET A 37 10.17 -16.42 13.48
C MET A 37 9.51 -17.41 14.45
N THR A 38 10.27 -17.94 15.40
CA THR A 38 9.76 -18.85 16.44
C THR A 38 8.78 -18.11 17.35
N LEU A 39 9.16 -16.94 17.85
CA LEU A 39 8.30 -16.09 18.68
C LEU A 39 7.03 -15.69 17.95
N ALA A 40 7.13 -15.28 16.68
CA ALA A 40 5.96 -15.00 15.85
C ALA A 40 5.05 -16.22 15.70
N SER A 41 5.63 -17.39 15.47
CA SER A 41 4.88 -18.64 15.30
C SER A 41 4.18 -19.10 16.58
N GLN A 42 4.74 -18.78 17.76
CA GLN A 42 4.16 -19.11 19.07
C GLN A 42 3.18 -18.05 19.57
N SER A 43 3.16 -16.87 18.94
CA SER A 43 2.24 -15.80 19.31
C SER A 43 0.78 -16.23 19.13
N PRO A 44 -0.11 -15.99 20.12
CA PRO A 44 -1.54 -16.25 19.97
C PRO A 44 -2.26 -15.27 19.08
N ALA A 45 -1.59 -14.23 18.58
CA ALA A 45 -2.18 -13.27 17.66
C ALA A 45 -2.55 -13.97 16.34
N GLU A 46 -3.74 -13.72 15.81
CA GLU A 46 -4.17 -14.26 14.50
C GLU A 46 -3.25 -13.77 13.37
N ASN A 47 -2.88 -12.49 13.39
CA ASN A 47 -2.00 -11.89 12.40
C ASN A 47 -0.72 -11.37 13.06
N LYS A 48 0.43 -11.76 12.53
CA LYS A 48 1.77 -11.39 12.96
C LYS A 48 2.48 -10.73 11.80
N VAL A 49 2.86 -9.47 11.96
CA VAL A 49 3.53 -8.68 10.94
C VAL A 49 4.94 -8.39 11.38
N ILE A 50 5.92 -8.82 10.60
CA ILE A 50 7.35 -8.65 10.85
C ILE A 50 7.89 -7.70 9.79
N ILE A 51 8.43 -6.57 10.21
CA ILE A 51 9.00 -5.55 9.32
C ILE A 51 10.47 -5.35 9.69
N LEU A 52 11.36 -5.57 8.72
CA LEU A 52 12.81 -5.53 8.95
C LEU A 52 13.48 -4.57 7.97
N ASP A 53 14.03 -3.48 8.50
CA ASP A 53 14.89 -2.55 7.76
C ASP A 53 16.35 -2.77 8.19
N CYS A 54 16.93 -3.85 7.68
CA CYS A 54 18.34 -4.17 7.90
C CYS A 54 18.92 -4.94 6.71
N CYS A 55 20.26 -4.98 6.64
CA CYS A 55 20.98 -5.77 5.64
C CYS A 55 20.60 -7.26 5.77
N HIS A 56 20.50 -7.95 4.63
CA HIS A 56 20.25 -9.39 4.56
C HIS A 56 18.93 -9.89 5.16
N SER A 57 18.01 -8.98 5.51
CA SER A 57 16.72 -9.31 6.15
C SER A 57 15.81 -10.21 5.30
N GLY A 58 15.98 -10.20 3.97
CA GLY A 58 15.20 -11.05 3.06
C GLY A 58 15.36 -12.56 3.26
N GLY A 59 16.34 -12.99 4.09
CA GLY A 59 16.47 -14.37 4.55
C GLY A 59 15.43 -14.81 5.57
N ALA A 60 14.71 -13.88 6.21
CA ALA A 60 13.68 -14.19 7.19
C ALA A 60 12.60 -15.12 6.59
N GLY A 61 12.26 -16.19 7.34
CA GLY A 61 11.30 -17.19 6.90
C GLY A 61 11.78 -18.13 5.80
N ASN A 62 13.05 -18.12 5.41
CA ASN A 62 13.61 -19.15 4.53
C ASN A 62 13.73 -20.48 5.28
N ASN A 63 13.46 -21.59 4.56
CA ASN A 63 13.68 -22.92 5.12
C ASN A 63 15.20 -23.19 5.27
N PRO A 64 15.69 -23.58 6.44
CA PRO A 64 17.12 -23.81 6.68
C PRO A 64 17.71 -24.93 5.80
N ILE A 65 16.90 -25.94 5.47
CA ILE A 65 17.33 -27.11 4.67
C ILE A 65 17.30 -26.81 3.18
N SER A 66 16.36 -25.96 2.76
CA SER A 66 16.19 -25.57 1.36
C SER A 66 15.93 -24.05 1.26
N PRO A 67 16.99 -23.22 1.23
CA PRO A 67 16.88 -21.75 1.23
C PRO A 67 16.08 -21.17 0.05
N ALA A 68 15.83 -21.97 -0.99
CA ALA A 68 15.00 -21.57 -2.12
C ALA A 68 13.50 -21.55 -1.79
N PHE A 69 13.09 -22.12 -0.65
CA PHE A 69 11.69 -22.15 -0.20
C PHE A 69 11.53 -21.32 1.06
N ALA A 70 10.42 -20.60 1.14
CA ALA A 70 9.97 -19.94 2.36
C ALA A 70 8.98 -20.85 3.10
N GLU A 71 9.20 -21.05 4.39
CA GLU A 71 8.26 -21.74 5.27
C GLU A 71 7.69 -20.74 6.26
N ILE A 72 6.46 -20.31 6.01
CA ILE A 72 5.78 -19.27 6.77
C ILE A 72 4.49 -19.87 7.33
N LYS A 73 4.34 -19.84 8.66
CA LYS A 73 3.14 -20.31 9.34
C LYS A 73 1.96 -19.38 9.14
N ASP A 74 0.77 -19.89 9.42
CA ASP A 74 -0.49 -19.19 9.26
C ASP A 74 -0.52 -17.86 10.01
N GLY A 75 -1.05 -16.84 9.35
CA GLY A 75 -1.18 -15.50 9.89
C GLY A 75 0.11 -14.68 9.90
N VAL A 76 1.23 -15.18 9.35
CA VAL A 76 2.51 -14.44 9.32
C VAL A 76 2.70 -13.69 8.02
N THR A 77 3.07 -12.42 8.15
CA THR A 77 3.52 -11.56 7.05
C THR A 77 4.90 -11.00 7.38
N ILE A 78 5.82 -11.08 6.42
CA ILE A 78 7.17 -10.56 6.52
C ILE A 78 7.37 -9.53 5.41
N LEU A 79 7.84 -8.34 5.79
CA LEU A 79 8.22 -7.28 4.88
C LEU A 79 9.65 -6.84 5.22
N THR A 80 10.55 -6.89 4.25
CA THR A 80 11.97 -6.56 4.46
C THR A 80 12.47 -5.53 3.47
N ALA A 81 13.43 -4.72 3.89
CA ALA A 81 14.01 -3.65 3.08
C ALA A 81 14.86 -4.16 1.89
N SER A 82 15.44 -5.35 2.02
CA SER A 82 16.39 -5.88 1.03
C SER A 82 16.28 -7.39 0.91
N THR A 83 16.77 -7.92 -0.20
CA THR A 83 16.96 -9.37 -0.36
C THR A 83 18.09 -9.87 0.55
N ALA A 84 18.19 -11.20 0.76
CA ALA A 84 19.26 -11.81 1.54
C ALA A 84 20.70 -11.51 1.02
N LYS A 85 20.83 -10.98 -0.19
CA LYS A 85 22.11 -10.67 -0.83
C LYS A 85 22.39 -9.17 -1.02
N GLN A 86 21.50 -8.30 -0.54
CA GLN A 86 21.61 -6.85 -0.72
C GLN A 86 21.76 -6.13 0.61
N TYR A 87 22.45 -4.99 0.57
CA TYR A 87 22.51 -4.04 1.69
C TYR A 87 21.32 -3.09 1.63
N SER A 88 20.82 -2.68 2.79
CA SER A 88 19.83 -1.60 2.89
C SER A 88 20.49 -0.25 2.60
N LEU A 89 19.77 0.59 1.87
CA LEU A 89 20.23 1.95 1.54
C LEU A 89 19.81 2.92 2.64
N GLU A 90 20.71 3.84 2.97
CA GLU A 90 20.45 4.95 3.89
C GLU A 90 20.51 6.29 3.14
N SER A 91 19.66 7.21 3.54
CA SER A 91 19.61 8.57 3.05
C SER A 91 19.28 9.52 4.20
N ASN A 92 20.10 10.57 4.37
CA ASN A 92 19.91 11.59 5.42
C ASN A 92 19.80 11.02 6.86
N GLY A 93 20.54 9.94 7.16
CA GLY A 93 20.58 9.37 8.51
C GLY A 93 19.40 8.46 8.87
N SER A 94 18.59 8.07 7.89
CA SER A 94 17.53 7.05 8.05
C SER A 94 17.50 6.10 6.86
N GLY A 95 16.99 4.88 7.09
CA GLY A 95 16.79 3.90 6.03
C GLY A 95 15.78 4.39 5.00
N VAL A 96 16.10 4.27 3.72
CA VAL A 96 15.17 4.62 2.62
C VAL A 96 13.86 3.84 2.75
N PHE A 97 13.96 2.56 3.10
CA PHE A 97 12.79 1.71 3.32
C PHE A 97 11.92 2.24 4.47
N THR A 98 12.52 2.59 5.62
CA THR A 98 11.76 3.13 6.76
C THR A 98 11.05 4.44 6.40
N ASN A 99 11.68 5.32 5.64
CA ASN A 99 11.03 6.55 5.19
C ASN A 99 9.80 6.26 4.31
N LEU A 100 9.92 5.36 3.35
CA LEU A 100 8.81 4.93 2.50
C LEU A 100 7.73 4.18 3.29
N LEU A 101 8.11 3.39 4.30
CA LEU A 101 7.17 2.73 5.22
C LEU A 101 6.35 3.76 6.00
N VAL A 102 6.99 4.79 6.54
CA VAL A 102 6.32 5.87 7.28
C VAL A 102 5.37 6.64 6.36
N ASP A 103 5.79 6.95 5.15
CA ASP A 103 4.95 7.60 4.14
C ASP A 103 3.72 6.73 3.79
N ALA A 104 3.93 5.44 3.52
CA ALA A 104 2.86 4.47 3.28
C ALA A 104 1.84 4.44 4.43
N LEU A 105 2.35 4.33 5.68
CA LEU A 105 1.51 4.32 6.88
C LEU A 105 0.86 5.67 7.15
N SER A 106 1.40 6.77 6.66
CA SER A 106 0.80 8.11 6.78
C SER A 106 -0.39 8.31 5.84
N GLY A 107 -0.60 7.37 4.89
CA GLY A 107 -1.77 7.35 4.03
C GLY A 107 -1.45 7.16 2.54
N ALA A 108 -0.19 7.30 2.11
CA ALA A 108 0.19 7.17 0.70
C ALA A 108 -0.12 5.75 0.13
N ALA A 109 -0.18 4.73 0.99
CA ALA A 109 -0.56 3.37 0.62
C ALA A 109 -2.03 3.02 0.94
N ALA A 110 -2.88 4.01 1.28
CA ALA A 110 -4.28 3.75 1.58
C ALA A 110 -5.04 3.33 0.32
N ASN A 111 -5.92 2.34 0.46
CA ASN A 111 -6.87 2.00 -0.58
C ASN A 111 -8.04 3.01 -0.61
N LEU A 112 -8.99 2.81 -1.53
CA LEU A 112 -10.12 3.73 -1.73
C LEU A 112 -11.02 3.92 -0.49
N VAL A 113 -10.98 3.00 0.47
CA VAL A 113 -11.73 3.10 1.73
C VAL A 113 -10.84 3.48 2.93
N GLY A 114 -9.59 3.87 2.69
CA GLY A 114 -8.65 4.35 3.69
C GLY A 114 -7.89 3.26 4.45
N GLU A 115 -7.98 1.99 4.05
CA GLU A 115 -7.24 0.92 4.70
C GLU A 115 -5.81 0.80 4.16
N VAL A 116 -4.83 0.78 5.06
CA VAL A 116 -3.43 0.52 4.75
C VAL A 116 -3.11 -0.91 5.17
N THR A 117 -2.80 -1.76 4.20
CA THR A 117 -2.49 -3.19 4.41
C THR A 117 -1.00 -3.48 4.23
N PRO A 118 -0.47 -4.60 4.75
CA PRO A 118 0.92 -4.98 4.47
C PRO A 118 1.23 -5.07 2.98
N GLY A 119 0.28 -5.57 2.18
CA GLY A 119 0.43 -5.66 0.72
C GLY A 119 0.45 -4.29 0.03
N SER A 120 -0.39 -3.34 0.47
CA SER A 120 -0.37 -1.98 -0.09
C SER A 120 0.90 -1.21 0.31
N VAL A 121 1.41 -1.43 1.53
CA VAL A 121 2.72 -0.90 1.97
C VAL A 121 3.83 -1.45 1.08
N TYR A 122 3.86 -2.77 0.85
CA TYR A 122 4.86 -3.36 -0.05
C TYR A 122 4.80 -2.75 -1.45
N ALA A 123 3.60 -2.65 -2.03
CA ALA A 123 3.42 -2.09 -3.36
C ALA A 123 3.90 -0.62 -3.44
N HIS A 124 3.59 0.20 -2.43
CA HIS A 124 4.05 1.58 -2.34
C HIS A 124 5.57 1.67 -2.27
N VAL A 125 6.21 0.87 -1.41
CA VAL A 125 7.68 0.84 -1.27
C VAL A 125 8.34 0.37 -2.57
N ASP A 126 7.87 -0.74 -3.16
CA ASP A 126 8.45 -1.31 -4.38
C ASP A 126 8.34 -0.36 -5.58
N GLN A 127 7.21 0.33 -5.74
CA GLN A 127 7.00 1.30 -6.81
C GLN A 127 7.78 2.61 -6.62
N SER A 128 8.03 3.01 -5.37
CA SER A 128 8.80 4.21 -5.03
C SER A 128 10.30 4.02 -5.21
N LEU A 129 10.78 2.78 -5.13
CA LEU A 129 12.17 2.43 -5.41
C LEU A 129 12.37 2.33 -6.93
N GLY A 130 13.41 2.97 -7.45
CA GLY A 130 13.77 2.86 -8.87
C GLY A 130 14.20 1.43 -9.26
N PRO A 131 14.25 1.10 -10.56
CA PRO A 131 14.52 -0.26 -11.05
C PRO A 131 15.90 -0.82 -10.63
N TRP A 132 16.83 0.04 -10.27
CA TRP A 132 18.20 -0.30 -9.89
C TRP A 132 18.46 -0.25 -8.38
N ALA A 133 17.46 0.11 -7.58
CA ALA A 133 17.57 0.18 -6.12
C ALA A 133 17.45 -1.21 -5.48
N GLN A 134 17.64 -1.26 -4.17
CA GLN A 134 17.32 -2.45 -3.36
C GLN A 134 15.88 -2.88 -3.60
N ARG A 135 15.62 -4.19 -3.50
CA ARG A 135 14.28 -4.73 -3.67
C ARG A 135 13.71 -5.19 -2.33
N PRO A 136 12.56 -4.67 -1.92
CA PRO A 136 11.87 -5.18 -0.76
C PRO A 136 11.41 -6.62 -1.01
N VAL A 137 11.36 -7.41 0.06
CA VAL A 137 10.82 -8.77 0.00
C VAL A 137 9.52 -8.81 0.80
N PHE A 138 8.50 -9.39 0.19
CA PHE A 138 7.20 -9.60 0.80
C PHE A 138 6.88 -11.10 0.81
N LYS A 139 6.64 -11.64 2.00
CA LYS A 139 6.21 -13.02 2.20
C LYS A 139 5.01 -13.01 3.10
N THR A 140 3.95 -13.72 2.73
CA THR A 140 2.71 -13.72 3.52
C THR A 140 2.00 -15.07 3.42
N ASN A 141 1.42 -15.49 4.53
CA ASN A 141 0.53 -16.63 4.65
C ASN A 141 -0.64 -16.25 5.56
N VAL A 142 -1.53 -15.38 5.07
CA VAL A 142 -2.68 -14.88 5.83
C VAL A 142 -3.99 -15.39 5.25
N GLU A 143 -4.90 -15.79 6.10
CA GLU A 143 -6.24 -16.23 5.73
C GLU A 143 -7.29 -15.11 5.89
N ARG A 144 -6.94 -14.04 6.60
CA ARG A 144 -7.86 -12.94 6.89
C ARG A 144 -7.28 -11.60 6.50
N PHE A 145 -8.15 -10.66 6.20
CA PHE A 145 -7.77 -9.29 5.91
C PHE A 145 -7.01 -8.66 7.09
N VAL A 146 -5.88 -8.02 6.79
CA VAL A 146 -5.03 -7.34 7.77
C VAL A 146 -4.94 -5.86 7.38
N SER A 147 -5.48 -4.99 8.24
CA SER A 147 -5.26 -3.55 8.16
C SER A 147 -4.26 -3.13 9.24
N LEU A 148 -3.18 -2.49 8.84
CA LEU A 148 -2.18 -1.92 9.76
C LEU A 148 -2.66 -0.59 10.33
N ARG A 149 -3.36 0.18 9.52
CA ARG A 149 -3.87 1.50 9.87
C ARG A 149 -5.06 1.87 8.98
N LYS A 150 -5.96 2.67 9.54
CA LYS A 150 -6.97 3.40 8.78
C LYS A 150 -6.51 4.84 8.63
N ALA A 151 -6.26 5.25 7.38
CA ALA A 151 -5.94 6.61 6.99
C ALA A 151 -7.21 7.31 6.46
N GLU A 152 -7.09 8.58 6.10
CA GLU A 152 -8.15 9.28 5.38
C GLU A 152 -8.35 8.64 4.00
N ALA A 153 -9.60 8.33 3.67
CA ALA A 153 -9.93 7.75 2.37
C ALA A 153 -9.78 8.82 1.27
N PRO A 154 -9.17 8.50 0.12
CA PRO A 154 -9.00 9.44 -0.98
C PRO A 154 -10.32 9.86 -1.63
N ILE A 155 -11.39 9.12 -1.35
CA ILE A 155 -12.74 9.40 -1.84
C ILE A 155 -13.78 9.04 -0.77
N ALA A 156 -14.83 9.84 -0.67
CA ALA A 156 -15.91 9.59 0.28
C ALA A 156 -16.65 8.28 -0.05
N LEU A 157 -17.03 7.52 0.99
CA LEU A 157 -17.82 6.30 0.81
C LEU A 157 -19.15 6.55 0.10
N THR A 158 -19.77 7.71 0.32
CA THR A 158 -21.01 8.13 -0.35
C THR A 158 -20.82 8.29 -1.85
N ALA A 159 -19.65 8.78 -2.31
CA ALA A 159 -19.33 8.87 -3.73
C ALA A 159 -19.14 7.47 -4.35
N LEU A 160 -18.50 6.54 -3.62
CA LEU A 160 -18.37 5.14 -4.06
C LEU A 160 -19.72 4.43 -4.13
N GLN A 161 -20.63 4.69 -3.20
CA GLN A 161 -21.99 4.18 -3.23
C GLN A 161 -22.76 4.75 -4.41
N ARG A 162 -22.65 6.06 -4.66
CA ARG A 162 -23.30 6.71 -5.80
C ARG A 162 -22.81 6.17 -7.14
N LEU A 163 -21.52 5.79 -7.26
CA LEU A 163 -20.99 5.13 -8.44
C LEU A 163 -21.81 3.89 -8.83
N THR A 164 -22.16 3.04 -7.84
CA THR A 164 -22.91 1.80 -8.09
C THR A 164 -24.38 2.04 -8.47
N GLU A 165 -24.93 3.20 -8.10
CA GLU A 165 -26.26 3.62 -8.51
C GLU A 165 -26.28 4.19 -9.94
N LEU A 166 -25.24 4.96 -10.31
CA LEU A 166 -25.09 5.55 -11.64
C LEU A 166 -24.70 4.52 -12.71
N PHE A 167 -23.87 3.52 -12.32
CA PHE A 167 -23.33 2.51 -13.20
C PHE A 167 -23.63 1.11 -12.68
N GLN A 168 -24.62 0.45 -13.25
CA GLN A 168 -24.96 -0.94 -12.91
C GLN A 168 -24.05 -1.97 -13.59
N ASP A 169 -23.31 -1.54 -14.60
CA ASP A 169 -22.34 -2.35 -15.34
C ASP A 169 -21.09 -1.48 -15.62
N PRO A 170 -19.88 -2.05 -15.47
CA PRO A 170 -18.63 -1.32 -15.76
C PRO A 170 -18.46 -0.84 -17.19
N ALA A 171 -19.21 -1.41 -18.14
CA ALA A 171 -19.20 -0.98 -19.54
C ALA A 171 -20.27 0.07 -19.88
N LEU A 172 -21.10 0.45 -18.89
CA LEU A 172 -22.16 1.42 -19.11
C LEU A 172 -21.57 2.82 -19.33
N GLU A 173 -22.04 3.50 -20.36
CA GLU A 173 -21.78 4.91 -20.58
C GLU A 173 -22.95 5.74 -20.04
N LEU A 174 -22.68 6.72 -19.19
CA LEU A 174 -23.65 7.69 -18.69
C LEU A 174 -23.66 8.90 -19.62
N PRO A 175 -24.75 9.15 -20.36
CA PRO A 175 -24.84 10.34 -21.21
C PRO A 175 -24.88 11.61 -20.36
N LEU A 176 -23.98 12.53 -20.61
CA LEU A 176 -23.95 13.85 -19.97
C LEU A 176 -24.52 14.89 -20.99
N ASP A 177 -25.16 15.89 -20.45
CA ASP A 177 -25.67 17.03 -21.19
C ASP A 177 -25.40 18.32 -20.37
N PRO A 178 -25.54 19.52 -20.99
CA PRO A 178 -25.23 20.76 -20.30
C PRO A 178 -26.00 21.05 -19.02
N SER A 179 -27.02 20.28 -18.64
CA SER A 179 -27.71 20.44 -17.35
C SER A 179 -26.90 19.89 -16.15
N TYR A 180 -25.82 19.12 -16.41
CA TYR A 180 -24.87 18.68 -15.39
C TYR A 180 -23.91 19.79 -14.92
N GLU A 181 -23.77 20.88 -15.71
CA GLU A 181 -22.90 21.99 -15.32
C GLU A 181 -23.64 22.96 -14.38
N PRO A 182 -23.03 23.35 -13.24
CA PRO A 182 -23.68 24.25 -12.28
C PRO A 182 -23.66 25.71 -12.72
N GLU A 183 -22.69 26.11 -13.53
CA GLU A 183 -22.44 27.49 -13.92
C GLU A 183 -22.71 27.71 -15.43
N ARG A 184 -23.15 28.92 -15.74
CA ARG A 184 -23.39 29.41 -17.09
C ARG A 184 -22.57 30.66 -17.35
N ASN A 185 -21.95 30.74 -18.50
CA ASN A 185 -21.18 31.92 -18.90
C ASN A 185 -21.99 32.90 -19.77
N GLY A 186 -23.22 32.54 -20.16
CA GLY A 186 -24.12 33.36 -20.94
C GLY A 186 -23.86 33.34 -22.46
N SER A 187 -22.96 32.44 -22.90
CA SER A 187 -22.68 32.27 -24.34
C SER A 187 -23.25 30.98 -24.92
N GLU A 188 -24.07 30.28 -24.16
CA GLU A 188 -24.69 29.03 -24.59
C GLU A 188 -25.71 29.22 -25.72
N PRO A 189 -25.83 28.27 -26.65
CA PRO A 189 -26.81 28.28 -27.69
C PRO A 189 -28.26 28.37 -27.16
N PRO A 190 -29.18 29.02 -27.91
CA PRO A 190 -30.60 29.00 -27.54
C PRO A 190 -31.15 27.58 -27.40
N GLY A 191 -31.84 27.31 -26.30
CA GLY A 191 -32.41 25.98 -26.03
C GLY A 191 -31.53 25.03 -25.22
N THR A 192 -30.32 25.47 -24.82
CA THR A 192 -29.48 24.70 -23.91
C THR A 192 -30.21 24.40 -22.58
N PRO A 193 -30.28 23.15 -22.11
CA PRO A 193 -30.93 22.78 -20.85
C PRO A 193 -30.40 23.59 -19.67
N LEU A 194 -31.28 24.02 -18.78
CA LEU A 194 -30.88 24.71 -17.55
C LEU A 194 -30.16 23.77 -16.60
N PRO A 195 -29.27 24.31 -15.74
CA PRO A 195 -28.62 23.53 -14.68
C PRO A 195 -29.65 22.80 -13.79
N ASP A 196 -29.43 21.52 -13.56
CA ASP A 196 -30.24 20.69 -12.67
C ASP A 196 -29.42 20.38 -11.38
N PRO A 197 -29.90 20.78 -10.17
CA PRO A 197 -29.15 20.58 -8.93
C PRO A 197 -28.79 19.13 -8.64
N LEU A 198 -29.62 18.16 -9.04
CA LEU A 198 -29.32 16.73 -8.82
C LEU A 198 -28.23 16.25 -9.78
N LYS A 199 -28.34 16.62 -11.05
CA LYS A 199 -27.29 16.31 -12.04
C LYS A 199 -25.97 17.01 -11.73
N ASN A 200 -26.01 18.24 -11.23
CA ASN A 200 -24.81 18.97 -10.81
C ASN A 200 -24.09 18.26 -9.65
N ALA A 201 -24.86 17.72 -8.68
CA ALA A 201 -24.30 16.94 -7.58
C ALA A 201 -23.66 15.63 -8.10
N ASP A 202 -24.32 14.94 -9.04
CA ASP A 202 -23.77 13.74 -9.67
C ASP A 202 -22.50 14.07 -10.47
N PHE A 203 -22.46 15.19 -11.18
CA PHE A 203 -21.29 15.62 -11.95
C PHE A 203 -20.07 15.92 -11.05
N ALA A 204 -20.31 16.56 -9.89
CA ALA A 204 -19.26 16.76 -8.89
C ALA A 204 -18.67 15.42 -8.39
N ILE A 205 -19.54 14.44 -8.13
CA ILE A 205 -19.12 13.08 -7.76
C ILE A 205 -18.35 12.41 -8.90
N LEU A 206 -18.79 12.53 -10.16
CA LEU A 206 -18.06 11.99 -11.31
C LEU A 206 -16.66 12.60 -11.46
N GLN A 207 -16.51 13.89 -11.16
CA GLN A 207 -15.21 14.55 -11.17
C GLN A 207 -14.27 14.00 -10.05
N GLU A 208 -14.80 13.72 -8.86
CA GLU A 208 -14.03 13.06 -7.79
C GLU A 208 -13.64 11.63 -8.17
N LEU A 209 -14.57 10.85 -8.71
CA LEU A 209 -14.34 9.50 -9.18
C LEU A 209 -13.29 9.42 -10.29
N ALA A 210 -13.26 10.44 -11.17
CA ALA A 210 -12.27 10.54 -12.23
C ALA A 210 -10.85 10.77 -11.67
N LYS A 211 -10.69 11.52 -10.58
CA LYS A 211 -9.37 11.73 -9.93
C LYS A 211 -8.73 10.43 -9.43
N VAL A 212 -9.55 9.44 -9.07
CA VAL A 212 -9.10 8.11 -8.63
C VAL A 212 -9.25 7.03 -9.72
N ASN A 213 -9.46 7.43 -10.96
CA ASN A 213 -9.58 6.56 -12.15
C ASN A 213 -10.71 5.51 -12.08
N LEU A 214 -11.77 5.76 -11.35
CA LEU A 214 -12.95 4.89 -11.30
C LEU A 214 -13.91 5.15 -12.46
N VAL A 215 -13.92 6.37 -12.99
CA VAL A 215 -14.64 6.73 -14.22
C VAL A 215 -13.71 7.52 -15.14
N ARG A 216 -14.05 7.56 -16.41
CA ARG A 216 -13.33 8.36 -17.40
C ARG A 216 -14.33 8.99 -18.39
N PRO A 217 -14.07 10.19 -18.90
CA PRO A 217 -14.86 10.74 -19.98
C PRO A 217 -14.67 9.92 -21.26
N VAL A 218 -15.71 9.81 -22.06
CA VAL A 218 -15.69 9.18 -23.39
C VAL A 218 -15.93 10.27 -24.43
N GLY A 219 -15.06 10.32 -25.45
CA GLY A 219 -15.11 11.36 -26.49
C GLY A 219 -14.38 12.66 -26.13
N GLU A 220 -14.14 12.91 -24.85
CA GLU A 220 -13.44 14.10 -24.34
C GLU A 220 -12.19 13.77 -23.54
N LYS A 221 -11.26 14.73 -23.51
CA LYS A 221 -9.99 14.54 -22.80
C LYS A 221 -10.14 14.72 -21.27
N HIS A 222 -11.04 15.59 -20.87
CA HIS A 222 -11.23 15.98 -19.47
C HIS A 222 -12.69 15.93 -19.08
N MET A 223 -12.99 15.58 -17.83
CA MET A 223 -14.35 15.43 -17.32
C MET A 223 -15.18 16.71 -17.46
N TRP A 224 -14.61 17.89 -17.26
CA TRP A 224 -15.30 19.18 -17.39
C TRP A 224 -15.63 19.60 -18.83
N HIS A 225 -15.24 18.81 -19.82
CA HIS A 225 -15.65 18.98 -21.21
C HIS A 225 -16.70 17.95 -21.66
N ALA A 226 -17.11 17.08 -20.73
CA ALA A 226 -17.98 15.94 -21.05
C ALA A 226 -19.49 16.24 -20.83
N ALA A 227 -19.82 17.42 -20.30
CA ALA A 227 -21.21 17.84 -20.05
C ALA A 227 -21.65 18.99 -20.95
#